data_2875d3d93b4a7de6ec6c5d466fc9d390
#
_entry.id   2875d3d93b4a7de6ec6c5d466fc9d390
#
_cell.length_a   1.000
_cell.length_b   1.000
_cell.length_c   1.000
_cell.angle_alpha   90.00
_cell.angle_beta   90.00
_cell.angle_gamma   90.00
#
_symmetry.space_group_name_H-M   'P 1'
#
loop_
_entity.id
_entity.type
_entity.pdbx_description
1 polymer ?
#
loop_
_entity_poly.entity_id
_entity_poly.type
_entity_poly.pdbx_seq_one_letter_code
_entity_poly.pdbx_strand_id
1 'polypeptide(L)'
;MPYAEVPALMQKLAAAAPTTGRDALRFTIYNAVRSNETRFAVWTEFDLDNAIWTIPGERMKAGETHVVPLSRPAVALLRKRWNERASDTGLVFSADGEKPISDMTMTKLLRDDGINGVTVHGFRSAFTDWAAEKTRFPKEVADKALAHKLPSKVEAAYRRTVFFDKRRGLMARWAAYLEGVPVKASKPARAGKGPRPKAPEAMPLRAAA
;
A
#
# COMPACT_ATOMS: atom_id res chain seq x y z
N MET A 1 -9.96 -10.66 -10.95
CA MET A 1 -10.96 -9.61 -11.26
C MET A 1 -10.31 -8.62 -12.19
N PRO A 2 -10.95 -8.30 -13.33
CA PRO A 2 -10.52 -7.20 -14.21
C PRO A 2 -10.48 -5.87 -13.45
N TYR A 3 -9.51 -5.01 -13.75
CA TYR A 3 -9.38 -3.74 -13.03
C TYR A 3 -10.64 -2.85 -13.19
N ALA A 4 -11.38 -2.99 -14.28
CA ALA A 4 -12.60 -2.22 -14.52
C ALA A 4 -13.74 -2.50 -13.51
N GLU A 5 -13.71 -3.66 -12.86
CA GLU A 5 -14.70 -4.07 -11.86
C GLU A 5 -14.31 -3.68 -10.42
N VAL A 6 -13.03 -3.36 -10.20
CA VAL A 6 -12.53 -3.07 -8.84
C VAL A 6 -13.20 -1.84 -8.21
N PRO A 7 -13.50 -0.73 -8.94
CA PRO A 7 -14.22 0.41 -8.36
C PRO A 7 -15.59 0.03 -7.79
N ALA A 8 -16.38 -0.79 -8.50
CA ALA A 8 -17.69 -1.25 -8.01
C ALA A 8 -17.56 -2.09 -6.72
N LEU A 9 -16.55 -2.96 -6.65
CA LEU A 9 -16.23 -3.68 -5.43
C LEU A 9 -15.87 -2.73 -4.28
N MET A 10 -15.02 -1.73 -4.53
CA MET A 10 -14.60 -0.77 -3.49
C MET A 10 -15.79 0.02 -2.94
N GLN A 11 -16.74 0.41 -3.79
CA GLN A 11 -17.99 1.06 -3.37
C GLN A 11 -18.84 0.13 -2.51
N LYS A 12 -19.00 -1.15 -2.93
CA LYS A 12 -19.72 -2.16 -2.15
C LYS A 12 -19.09 -2.36 -0.77
N LEU A 13 -17.77 -2.52 -0.70
CA LEU A 13 -17.04 -2.66 0.56
C LEU A 13 -17.16 -1.41 1.46
N ALA A 14 -17.23 -0.22 0.88
CA ALA A 14 -17.37 1.03 1.61
C ALA A 14 -18.80 1.22 2.18
N ALA A 15 -19.82 0.78 1.45
CA ALA A 15 -21.23 0.88 1.86
C ALA A 15 -21.63 -0.17 2.92
N ALA A 16 -20.92 -1.28 3.00
CA ALA A 16 -21.21 -2.35 3.95
C ALA A 16 -20.79 -1.97 5.37
N ALA A 17 -21.38 -2.63 6.39
CA ALA A 17 -21.01 -2.43 7.78
C ALA A 17 -19.49 -2.59 7.99
N PRO A 18 -18.83 -1.65 8.68
CA PRO A 18 -17.38 -1.67 8.86
C PRO A 18 -16.96 -2.89 9.68
N THR A 19 -15.93 -3.59 9.22
CA THR A 19 -15.25 -4.66 9.96
C THR A 19 -13.76 -4.54 9.74
N THR A 20 -12.97 -5.04 10.68
CA THR A 20 -11.51 -5.09 10.55
C THR A 20 -11.07 -5.77 9.25
N GLY A 21 -11.73 -6.85 8.86
CA GLY A 21 -11.43 -7.56 7.61
C GLY A 21 -11.75 -6.74 6.35
N ARG A 22 -12.87 -5.98 6.33
CA ARG A 22 -13.20 -5.09 5.20
C ARG A 22 -12.23 -3.94 5.09
N ASP A 23 -11.86 -3.34 6.20
CA ASP A 23 -10.87 -2.26 6.22
C ASP A 23 -9.51 -2.76 5.75
N ALA A 24 -9.09 -3.97 6.18
CA ALA A 24 -7.86 -4.61 5.71
C ALA A 24 -7.90 -4.88 4.19
N LEU A 25 -9.01 -5.40 3.67
CA LEU A 25 -9.16 -5.65 2.24
C LEU A 25 -9.12 -4.36 1.42
N ARG A 26 -9.86 -3.31 1.82
CA ARG A 26 -9.84 -2.00 1.17
C ARG A 26 -8.44 -1.40 1.20
N PHE A 27 -7.76 -1.46 2.34
CA PHE A 27 -6.39 -0.97 2.49
C PHE A 27 -5.42 -1.72 1.58
N THR A 28 -5.53 -3.05 1.50
CA THR A 28 -4.73 -3.90 0.60
C THR A 28 -4.90 -3.49 -0.86
N ILE A 29 -6.15 -3.24 -1.28
CA ILE A 29 -6.47 -2.83 -2.66
C ILE A 29 -5.94 -1.43 -2.96
N TYR A 30 -6.14 -0.43 -2.05
CA TYR A 30 -5.64 0.93 -2.25
C TYR A 30 -4.13 0.99 -2.45
N ASN A 31 -3.38 0.14 -1.75
CA ASN A 31 -1.92 0.17 -1.77
C ASN A 31 -1.30 -0.89 -2.68
N ALA A 32 -2.11 -1.78 -3.27
CA ALA A 32 -1.67 -2.89 -4.10
C ALA A 32 -0.57 -3.76 -3.43
N VAL A 33 -0.60 -3.89 -2.10
CA VAL A 33 0.35 -4.65 -1.31
C VAL A 33 -0.07 -6.12 -1.16
N ARG A 34 0.78 -6.97 -0.61
CA ARG A 34 0.44 -8.37 -0.33
C ARG A 34 -0.42 -8.46 0.93
N SER A 35 -1.30 -9.47 0.99
CA SER A 35 -2.18 -9.70 2.14
C SER A 35 -1.43 -9.77 3.47
N ASN A 36 -0.28 -10.45 3.51
CA ASN A 36 0.54 -10.54 4.72
C ASN A 36 1.17 -9.20 5.12
N GLU A 37 1.52 -8.36 4.15
CA GLU A 37 2.02 -7.02 4.44
C GLU A 37 0.97 -6.21 5.22
N THR A 38 -0.32 -6.28 4.82
CA THR A 38 -1.44 -5.65 5.53
C THR A 38 -1.73 -6.33 6.86
N ARG A 39 -1.83 -7.67 6.90
CA ARG A 39 -2.24 -8.42 8.10
C ARG A 39 -1.31 -8.18 9.30
N PHE A 40 -0.02 -8.05 9.05
CA PHE A 40 1.01 -7.86 10.07
C PHE A 40 1.49 -6.41 10.18
N ALA A 41 0.77 -5.43 9.59
CA ALA A 41 1.09 -4.02 9.72
C ALA A 41 0.90 -3.57 11.17
N VAL A 42 1.91 -2.92 11.74
CA VAL A 42 1.88 -2.32 13.09
C VAL A 42 1.89 -0.81 12.99
N TRP A 43 1.33 -0.12 13.98
CA TRP A 43 1.19 1.33 13.97
C TRP A 43 2.52 2.07 13.86
N THR A 44 3.58 1.53 14.43
CA THR A 44 4.92 2.14 14.38
C THR A 44 5.54 2.22 12.98
N GLU A 45 4.97 1.53 12.00
CA GLU A 45 5.39 1.58 10.59
C GLU A 45 4.81 2.78 9.82
N PHE A 46 3.85 3.50 10.41
CA PHE A 46 3.09 4.54 9.71
C PHE A 46 3.46 5.95 10.15
N ASP A 47 3.80 6.78 9.18
CA ASP A 47 3.84 8.23 9.30
C ASP A 47 2.61 8.80 8.56
N LEU A 48 1.54 9.02 9.33
CA LEU A 48 0.25 9.47 8.76
C LEU A 48 0.27 10.93 8.31
N ASP A 49 1.17 11.74 8.85
CA ASP A 49 1.28 13.16 8.51
C ASP A 49 2.01 13.33 7.17
N ASN A 50 3.03 12.54 6.92
CA ASN A 50 3.72 12.49 5.64
C ASN A 50 3.10 11.51 4.64
N ALA A 51 2.04 10.79 5.04
CA ALA A 51 1.35 9.76 4.26
C ALA A 51 2.33 8.68 3.74
N ILE A 52 3.07 8.09 4.67
CA ILE A 52 4.10 7.08 4.40
C ILE A 52 3.84 5.85 5.26
N TRP A 53 4.01 4.68 4.67
CA TRP A 53 4.12 3.40 5.35
C TRP A 53 5.46 2.77 5.05
N THR A 54 6.26 2.47 6.08
CA THR A 54 7.58 1.84 5.94
C THR A 54 7.50 0.40 6.44
N ILE A 55 7.50 -0.54 5.50
CA ILE A 55 7.50 -1.97 5.79
C ILE A 55 8.96 -2.42 5.97
N PRO A 56 9.37 -2.91 7.15
CA PRO A 56 10.74 -3.36 7.37
C PRO A 56 11.10 -4.59 6.52
N GLY A 57 12.38 -4.74 6.20
CA GLY A 57 12.88 -5.78 5.31
C GLY A 57 12.55 -7.20 5.78
N GLU A 58 12.53 -7.44 7.09
CA GLU A 58 12.23 -8.73 7.71
C GLU A 58 10.82 -9.22 7.36
N ARG A 59 9.90 -8.29 7.07
CA ARG A 59 8.52 -8.62 6.66
C ARG A 59 8.37 -8.73 5.14
N MET A 60 9.38 -8.35 4.39
CA MET A 60 9.33 -8.35 2.92
C MET A 60 9.92 -9.63 2.33
N LYS A 61 9.22 -10.21 1.34
CA LYS A 61 9.73 -11.40 0.62
C LYS A 61 11.12 -11.18 0.00
N ALA A 62 11.47 -9.93 -0.31
CA ALA A 62 12.76 -9.58 -0.91
C ALA A 62 13.87 -9.33 0.12
N GLY A 63 13.53 -9.22 1.43
CA GLY A 63 14.45 -8.84 2.50
C GLY A 63 14.84 -7.36 2.50
N GLU A 64 14.20 -6.53 1.67
CA GLU A 64 14.51 -5.10 1.55
C GLU A 64 13.35 -4.25 2.09
N THR A 65 13.65 -3.20 2.85
CA THR A 65 12.67 -2.24 3.33
C THR A 65 11.88 -1.64 2.17
N HIS A 66 10.55 -1.62 2.30
CA HIS A 66 9.66 -1.07 1.30
C HIS A 66 8.88 0.13 1.82
N VAL A 67 9.13 1.29 1.23
CA VAL A 67 8.43 2.54 1.58
C VAL A 67 7.25 2.73 0.62
N VAL A 68 6.02 2.70 1.16
CA VAL A 68 4.76 2.84 0.41
C VAL A 68 4.21 4.25 0.59
N PRO A 69 4.05 5.04 -0.49
CA PRO A 69 3.34 6.31 -0.41
C PRO A 69 1.84 6.05 -0.32
N LEU A 70 1.21 6.52 0.76
CA LEU A 70 -0.21 6.33 1.02
C LEU A 70 -1.05 7.34 0.25
N SER A 71 -2.17 6.89 -0.31
CA SER A 71 -3.18 7.75 -0.90
C SER A 71 -4.09 8.36 0.17
N ARG A 72 -4.78 9.49 -0.16
CA ARG A 72 -5.71 10.15 0.76
C ARG A 72 -6.75 9.19 1.37
N PRO A 73 -7.48 8.34 0.61
CA PRO A 73 -8.45 7.42 1.20
C PRO A 73 -7.79 6.34 2.07
N ALA A 74 -6.55 5.90 1.75
CA ALA A 74 -5.81 4.98 2.62
C ALA A 74 -5.45 5.64 3.96
N VAL A 75 -4.99 6.89 3.96
CA VAL A 75 -4.74 7.67 5.18
C VAL A 75 -6.03 7.90 5.98
N ALA A 76 -7.14 8.26 5.31
CA ALA A 76 -8.42 8.45 5.97
C ALA A 76 -8.91 7.17 6.68
N LEU A 77 -8.76 6.01 6.03
CA LEU A 77 -9.07 4.71 6.61
C LEU A 77 -8.18 4.44 7.84
N LEU A 78 -6.88 4.68 7.75
CA LEU A 78 -5.95 4.50 8.86
C LEU A 78 -6.25 5.45 10.03
N ARG A 79 -6.56 6.73 9.77
CA ARG A 79 -6.94 7.69 10.81
C ARG A 79 -8.21 7.27 11.55
N LYS A 80 -9.21 6.74 10.83
CA LYS A 80 -10.39 6.15 11.47
C LYS A 80 -10.00 5.01 12.40
N ARG A 81 -9.22 4.05 11.92
CA ARG A 81 -8.75 2.92 12.72
C ARG A 81 -7.84 3.34 13.89
N TRP A 82 -7.06 4.39 13.72
CA TRP A 82 -6.25 4.96 14.79
C TRP A 82 -7.11 5.40 15.99
N ASN A 83 -8.27 6.01 15.73
CA ASN A 83 -9.21 6.41 16.78
C ASN A 83 -9.90 5.23 17.48
N GLU A 84 -9.94 4.07 16.84
CA GLU A 84 -10.58 2.84 17.33
C GLU A 84 -9.55 1.81 17.83
N ARG A 85 -8.25 2.15 17.87
CA ARG A 85 -7.17 1.20 18.17
C ARG A 85 -7.16 0.75 19.62
N ALA A 86 -6.77 -0.50 19.84
CA ALA A 86 -6.56 -1.07 21.17
C ALA A 86 -5.16 -0.77 21.74
N SER A 87 -4.17 -0.43 20.87
CA SER A 87 -2.78 -0.18 21.24
C SER A 87 -2.12 0.78 20.25
N ASP A 88 -1.21 1.62 20.74
CA ASP A 88 -0.46 2.59 19.92
C ASP A 88 0.67 1.94 19.09
N THR A 89 1.09 0.74 19.46
CA THR A 89 2.18 -0.01 18.82
C THR A 89 1.76 -1.32 18.22
N GLY A 90 0.53 -1.76 18.48
CA GLY A 90 -0.03 -3.04 18.06
C GLY A 90 -0.38 -3.10 16.58
N LEU A 91 -0.97 -4.23 16.20
CA LEU A 91 -1.42 -4.49 14.83
C LEU A 91 -2.57 -3.55 14.42
N VAL A 92 -2.46 -2.96 13.25
CA VAL A 92 -3.46 -2.03 12.68
C VAL A 92 -4.78 -2.74 12.38
N PHE A 93 -4.70 -3.93 11.78
CA PHE A 93 -5.87 -4.72 11.39
C PHE A 93 -6.05 -5.91 12.35
N SER A 94 -6.38 -5.57 13.59
CA SER A 94 -6.64 -6.50 14.69
C SER A 94 -7.81 -6.00 15.51
N ALA A 95 -8.47 -6.87 16.26
CA ALA A 95 -9.52 -6.52 17.20
C ALA A 95 -8.92 -6.13 18.57
N ASP A 96 -7.84 -6.80 18.97
CA ASP A 96 -7.16 -6.65 20.26
C ASP A 96 -5.80 -5.96 20.16
N GLY A 97 -5.33 -5.67 18.95
CA GLY A 97 -4.00 -5.10 18.68
C GLY A 97 -2.86 -6.13 18.69
N GLU A 98 -3.12 -7.37 19.09
CA GLU A 98 -2.11 -8.41 19.27
C GLU A 98 -2.19 -9.51 18.19
N LYS A 99 -3.41 -9.98 17.90
CA LYS A 99 -3.63 -11.09 16.97
C LYS A 99 -3.97 -10.59 15.57
N PRO A 100 -3.22 -11.03 14.54
CA PRO A 100 -3.55 -10.67 13.16
C PRO A 100 -4.86 -11.35 12.75
N ILE A 101 -5.61 -10.69 11.84
CA ILE A 101 -6.72 -11.36 11.16
C ILE A 101 -6.23 -12.62 10.45
N SER A 102 -7.09 -13.65 10.35
CA SER A 102 -6.77 -14.89 9.62
C SER A 102 -6.37 -14.60 8.17
N ASP A 103 -5.50 -15.42 7.60
CA ASP A 103 -5.10 -15.36 6.21
C ASP A 103 -6.29 -15.53 5.25
N MET A 104 -7.32 -16.23 5.68
CA MET A 104 -8.56 -16.43 4.93
C MET A 104 -9.56 -15.29 5.07
N THR A 105 -9.41 -14.37 6.03
CA THR A 105 -10.42 -13.34 6.33
C THR A 105 -10.81 -12.53 5.10
N MET A 106 -9.84 -11.96 4.38
CA MET A 106 -10.10 -11.15 3.19
C MET A 106 -10.67 -11.99 2.03
N THR A 107 -10.20 -13.23 1.87
CA THR A 107 -10.70 -14.14 0.82
C THR A 107 -12.12 -14.60 1.12
N LYS A 108 -12.43 -14.86 2.40
CA LYS A 108 -13.77 -15.22 2.83
C LYS A 108 -14.76 -14.09 2.58
N LEU A 109 -14.38 -12.84 2.89
CA LEU A 109 -15.20 -11.65 2.59
C LEU A 109 -15.57 -11.56 1.11
N LEU A 110 -14.62 -11.79 0.19
CA LEU A 110 -14.92 -11.80 -1.24
C LEU A 110 -15.95 -12.86 -1.60
N ARG A 111 -15.83 -14.06 -1.06
CA ARG A 111 -16.79 -15.16 -1.29
C ARG A 111 -18.17 -14.87 -0.72
N ASP A 112 -18.23 -14.38 0.53
CA ASP A 112 -19.48 -14.03 1.21
C ASP A 112 -20.21 -12.88 0.47
N ASP A 113 -19.48 -12.00 -0.18
CA ASP A 113 -20.01 -10.94 -1.05
C ASP A 113 -20.37 -11.43 -2.48
N GLY A 114 -20.30 -12.76 -2.74
CA GLY A 114 -20.63 -13.38 -4.03
C GLY A 114 -19.54 -13.26 -5.10
N ILE A 115 -18.33 -12.84 -4.73
CA ILE A 115 -17.21 -12.64 -5.65
C ILE A 115 -16.36 -13.92 -5.65
N ASN A 116 -16.70 -14.83 -6.53
CA ASN A 116 -16.03 -16.11 -6.66
C ASN A 116 -14.89 -16.06 -7.70
N GLY A 117 -13.88 -16.93 -7.53
CA GLY A 117 -12.74 -17.01 -8.47
C GLY A 117 -11.75 -15.86 -8.40
N VAL A 118 -11.93 -14.92 -7.44
CA VAL A 118 -11.04 -13.78 -7.21
C VAL A 118 -10.18 -14.02 -5.97
N THR A 119 -8.91 -13.76 -6.09
CA THR A 119 -7.96 -13.80 -4.97
C THR A 119 -7.54 -12.39 -4.56
N VAL A 120 -7.21 -12.20 -3.28
CA VAL A 120 -6.67 -10.92 -2.79
C VAL A 120 -5.39 -10.55 -3.54
N HIS A 121 -4.57 -11.53 -3.90
CA HIS A 121 -3.36 -11.30 -4.72
C HIS A 121 -3.70 -10.78 -6.14
N GLY A 122 -4.82 -11.19 -6.71
CA GLY A 122 -5.27 -10.77 -8.05
C GLY A 122 -5.48 -9.26 -8.19
N PHE A 123 -5.71 -8.52 -7.10
CA PHE A 123 -5.81 -7.06 -7.15
C PHE A 123 -4.47 -6.38 -7.51
N ARG A 124 -3.35 -7.04 -7.27
CA ARG A 124 -2.04 -6.54 -7.71
C ARG A 124 -1.87 -6.65 -9.22
N SER A 125 -2.41 -7.71 -9.82
CA SER A 125 -2.48 -7.82 -11.28
C SER A 125 -3.43 -6.77 -11.86
N ALA A 126 -4.61 -6.58 -11.27
CA ALA A 126 -5.54 -5.52 -11.67
C ALA A 126 -4.89 -4.11 -11.62
N PHE A 127 -4.10 -3.82 -10.58
CA PHE A 127 -3.32 -2.58 -10.51
C PHE A 127 -2.28 -2.47 -11.63
N THR A 128 -1.56 -3.56 -11.94
CA THR A 128 -0.55 -3.58 -13.01
C THR A 128 -1.18 -3.32 -14.38
N ASP A 129 -2.28 -4.01 -14.68
CA ASP A 129 -3.01 -3.88 -15.94
C ASP A 129 -3.58 -2.47 -16.09
N TRP A 130 -4.20 -1.94 -15.02
CA TRP A 130 -4.68 -0.56 -15.00
C TRP A 130 -3.54 0.46 -15.20
N ALA A 131 -2.41 0.26 -14.53
CA ALA A 131 -1.27 1.17 -14.66
C ALA A 131 -0.74 1.21 -16.09
N ALA A 132 -0.66 0.04 -16.75
CA ALA A 132 -0.22 -0.09 -18.12
C ALA A 132 -1.20 0.53 -19.13
N GLU A 133 -2.51 0.30 -18.95
CA GLU A 133 -3.51 0.71 -19.93
C GLU A 133 -4.05 2.12 -19.72
N LYS A 134 -4.15 2.58 -18.48
CA LYS A 134 -4.82 3.84 -18.11
C LYS A 134 -3.87 4.95 -17.70
N THR A 135 -2.56 4.70 -17.67
CA THR A 135 -1.59 5.71 -17.25
C THR A 135 -0.42 5.84 -18.22
N ARG A 136 0.33 6.93 -18.06
CA ARG A 136 1.58 7.16 -18.78
C ARG A 136 2.82 6.97 -17.88
N PHE A 137 2.65 6.36 -16.72
CA PHE A 137 3.79 6.06 -15.86
C PHE A 137 4.61 4.93 -16.46
N PRO A 138 5.95 5.03 -16.44
CA PRO A 138 6.82 3.94 -16.83
C PRO A 138 6.51 2.67 -16.01
N LYS A 139 6.60 1.51 -16.65
CA LYS A 139 6.35 0.19 -16.02
C LYS A 139 7.15 0.02 -14.72
N GLU A 140 8.39 0.53 -14.69
CA GLU A 140 9.27 0.43 -13.53
C GLU A 140 8.70 1.15 -12.28
N VAL A 141 7.87 2.18 -12.47
CA VAL A 141 7.20 2.86 -11.36
C VAL A 141 6.17 1.96 -10.72
N ALA A 142 5.38 1.23 -11.52
CA ALA A 142 4.43 0.24 -11.05
C ALA A 142 5.14 -0.96 -10.40
N ASP A 143 6.19 -1.49 -11.02
CA ASP A 143 6.99 -2.58 -10.46
C ASP A 143 7.59 -2.21 -9.09
N LYS A 144 8.11 -0.98 -8.95
CA LYS A 144 8.62 -0.49 -7.65
C LYS A 144 7.50 -0.23 -6.64
N ALA A 145 6.29 0.16 -7.06
CA ALA A 145 5.14 0.24 -6.16
C ALA A 145 4.75 -1.12 -5.60
N LEU A 146 4.91 -2.18 -6.39
CA LEU A 146 4.64 -3.56 -6.01
C LEU A 146 5.82 -4.26 -5.29
N ALA A 147 6.93 -3.58 -5.01
CA ALA A 147 8.15 -4.19 -4.50
C ALA A 147 8.60 -5.41 -5.34
N HIS A 148 8.47 -5.32 -6.66
CA HIS A 148 9.03 -6.33 -7.57
C HIS A 148 10.54 -6.16 -7.67
N LYS A 149 11.27 -7.29 -7.66
CA LYS A 149 12.71 -7.28 -7.97
C LYS A 149 12.89 -6.90 -9.43
N LEU A 150 13.84 -6.00 -9.71
CA LEU A 150 14.24 -5.73 -11.09
C LEU A 150 14.93 -6.96 -11.68
N PRO A 151 14.75 -7.27 -12.97
CA PRO A 151 15.24 -8.50 -13.60
C PRO A 151 16.77 -8.66 -13.57
N SER A 152 17.53 -7.56 -13.45
CA SER A 152 18.99 -7.60 -13.49
C SER A 152 19.63 -6.83 -12.33
N LYS A 153 20.67 -7.43 -11.71
CA LYS A 153 21.52 -6.78 -10.70
C LYS A 153 22.20 -5.53 -11.27
N VAL A 154 22.50 -5.50 -12.57
CA VAL A 154 23.14 -4.38 -13.26
C VAL A 154 22.16 -3.19 -13.36
N GLU A 155 20.90 -3.43 -13.74
CA GLU A 155 19.88 -2.38 -13.73
C GLU A 155 19.57 -1.88 -12.32
N ALA A 156 19.57 -2.73 -11.31
CA ALA A 156 19.40 -2.34 -9.92
C ALA A 156 20.52 -1.41 -9.42
N ALA A 157 21.78 -1.66 -9.83
CA ALA A 157 22.92 -0.82 -9.48
C ALA A 157 22.91 0.55 -10.17
N TYR A 158 22.40 0.63 -11.40
CA TYR A 158 22.26 1.90 -12.14
C TYR A 158 21.04 2.72 -11.70
N ARG A 159 19.98 2.13 -11.16
CA ARG A 159 18.74 2.80 -10.76
C ARG A 159 18.69 3.08 -9.27
N ARG A 160 19.47 4.06 -8.81
CA ARG A 160 19.51 4.52 -7.41
C ARG A 160 18.21 5.19 -6.95
N THR A 161 17.28 5.52 -7.84
CA THR A 161 16.04 6.20 -7.48
C THR A 161 14.92 5.19 -7.24
N VAL A 162 14.29 5.27 -6.08
CA VAL A 162 13.09 4.48 -5.72
C VAL A 162 11.80 5.06 -6.33
N PHE A 163 11.90 6.07 -7.21
CA PHE A 163 10.78 6.77 -7.84
C PHE A 163 9.68 7.21 -6.87
N PHE A 164 10.02 7.60 -5.65
CA PHE A 164 9.04 7.81 -4.59
C PHE A 164 7.93 8.79 -4.99
N ASP A 165 8.28 9.97 -5.54
CA ASP A 165 7.31 10.97 -5.97
C ASP A 165 6.44 10.49 -7.15
N LYS A 166 7.05 9.76 -8.10
CA LYS A 166 6.28 9.16 -9.21
C LYS A 166 5.32 8.09 -8.69
N ARG A 167 5.75 7.26 -7.72
CA ARG A 167 4.87 6.27 -7.07
C ARG A 167 3.76 6.95 -6.28
N ARG A 168 4.03 8.04 -5.57
CA ARG A 168 3.00 8.85 -4.90
C ARG A 168 1.94 9.32 -5.89
N GLY A 169 2.36 9.83 -7.04
CA GLY A 169 1.44 10.23 -8.12
C GLY A 169 0.64 9.06 -8.70
N LEU A 170 1.27 7.91 -8.91
CA LEU A 170 0.61 6.70 -9.41
C LEU A 170 -0.42 6.17 -8.41
N MET A 171 -0.06 6.05 -7.12
CA MET A 171 -0.97 5.57 -6.07
C MET A 171 -2.15 6.53 -5.84
N ALA A 172 -1.92 7.83 -5.92
CA ALA A 172 -3.01 8.82 -5.86
C ALA A 172 -4.01 8.65 -7.02
N ARG A 173 -3.52 8.39 -8.24
CA ARG A 173 -4.39 8.12 -9.41
C ARG A 173 -5.12 6.79 -9.29
N TRP A 174 -4.47 5.75 -8.79
CA TRP A 174 -5.11 4.47 -8.53
C TRP A 174 -6.26 4.62 -7.54
N ALA A 175 -6.01 5.28 -6.42
CA ALA A 175 -7.04 5.54 -5.43
C ALA A 175 -8.21 6.37 -5.99
N ALA A 176 -7.96 7.42 -6.77
CA ALA A 176 -9.00 8.20 -7.42
C ALA A 176 -9.82 7.35 -8.41
N TYR A 177 -9.17 6.47 -9.16
CA TYR A 177 -9.84 5.52 -10.04
C TYR A 177 -10.75 4.55 -9.25
N LEU A 178 -10.28 4.02 -8.14
CA LEU A 178 -11.05 3.15 -7.26
C LEU A 178 -12.28 3.85 -6.65
N GLU A 179 -12.17 5.14 -6.35
CA GLU A 179 -13.27 5.95 -5.81
C GLU A 179 -14.24 6.45 -6.91
N GLY A 180 -13.99 6.13 -8.18
CA GLY A 180 -14.80 6.64 -9.29
C GLY A 180 -14.66 8.15 -9.51
N VAL A 181 -13.59 8.77 -8.98
CA VAL A 181 -13.33 10.20 -9.15
C VAL A 181 -12.63 10.45 -10.49
N PRO A 182 -13.18 11.31 -11.37
CA PRO A 182 -12.53 11.65 -12.62
C PRO A 182 -11.13 12.24 -12.36
N VAL A 183 -10.09 11.55 -12.81
CA VAL A 183 -8.72 12.04 -12.71
C VAL A 183 -8.50 13.07 -13.81
N LYS A 184 -8.54 14.36 -13.48
CA LYS A 184 -8.06 15.40 -14.39
C LYS A 184 -6.60 15.11 -14.73
N ALA A 185 -6.27 15.06 -16.02
CA ALA A 185 -4.91 14.89 -16.50
C ALA A 185 -4.04 16.02 -15.88
N SER A 186 -3.28 15.70 -14.84
CA SER A 186 -2.37 16.65 -14.22
C SER A 186 -1.20 16.88 -15.17
N LYS A 187 -0.91 18.16 -15.47
CA LYS A 187 0.39 18.57 -16.04
C LYS A 187 1.50 17.98 -15.15
N PRO A 188 2.65 17.55 -15.73
CA PRO A 188 3.76 17.05 -14.92
C PRO A 188 4.14 18.11 -13.89
N ALA A 189 4.15 17.71 -12.61
CA ALA A 189 4.64 18.57 -11.55
C ALA A 189 6.09 18.96 -11.89
N ARG A 190 6.35 20.26 -12.01
CA ARG A 190 7.72 20.79 -12.05
C ARG A 190 8.43 20.27 -10.81
N ALA A 191 9.60 19.67 -10.98
CA ALA A 191 10.45 19.19 -9.91
C ALA A 191 10.77 20.34 -8.94
N GLY A 192 9.98 20.45 -7.88
CA GLY A 192 10.32 21.26 -6.72
C GLY A 192 11.44 20.55 -5.97
N LYS A 193 12.56 21.24 -5.75
CA LYS A 193 13.62 20.79 -4.86
C LYS A 193 13.07 20.77 -3.43
N GLY A 194 12.45 19.68 -3.04
CA GLY A 194 12.13 19.41 -1.63
C GLY A 194 13.40 18.97 -0.87
N PRO A 195 13.45 19.18 0.44
CA PRO A 195 14.61 18.80 1.24
C PRO A 195 14.85 17.29 1.16
N ARG A 196 16.12 16.91 0.92
CA ARG A 196 16.54 15.50 0.94
C ARG A 196 16.28 14.94 2.35
N PRO A 197 15.67 13.75 2.49
CA PRO A 197 15.65 13.07 3.77
C PRO A 197 17.10 12.81 4.21
N LYS A 198 17.42 13.24 5.44
CA LYS A 198 18.70 12.92 6.08
C LYS A 198 18.76 11.40 6.26
N ALA A 199 19.93 10.81 5.95
CA ALA A 199 20.21 9.43 6.29
C ALA A 199 20.11 9.26 7.82
N PRO A 200 19.62 8.11 8.33
CA PRO A 200 19.61 7.86 9.76
C PRO A 200 21.07 7.88 10.26
N GLU A 201 21.35 8.71 11.26
CA GLU A 201 22.61 8.72 11.97
C GLU A 201 22.81 7.36 12.67
N ALA A 202 23.94 6.73 12.40
CA ALA A 202 24.34 5.51 13.07
C ALA A 202 24.49 5.80 14.58
N MET A 203 23.71 5.13 15.41
CA MET A 203 23.89 5.15 16.86
C MET A 203 25.29 4.63 17.21
N PRO A 204 26.05 5.31 18.08
CA PRO A 204 27.35 4.81 18.52
C PRO A 204 27.17 3.55 19.36
N LEU A 205 27.92 2.50 18.99
CA LEU A 205 28.09 1.29 19.79
C LEU A 205 28.60 1.69 21.21
N ARG A 206 27.78 1.47 22.24
CA ARG A 206 28.26 1.51 23.62
C ARG A 206 29.21 0.34 23.81
N ALA A 207 30.46 0.63 24.08
CA ALA A 207 31.45 -0.34 24.57
C ALA A 207 30.96 -0.91 25.92
N ALA A 208 30.91 -2.23 25.99
CA ALA A 208 30.71 -2.94 27.25
C ALA A 208 32.01 -2.89 28.02
N ALA A 209 31.94 -2.40 29.26
CA ALA A 209 32.97 -2.58 30.30
C ALA A 209 32.59 -3.81 31.14
#